data_a50d17d1d2bed3e2672732b2551ca84f
#
_entry.id   a50d17d1d2bed3e2672732b2551ca84f
#
_cell.length_a   1.000
_cell.length_b   1.000
_cell.length_c   1.000
_cell.angle_alpha   90.00
_cell.angle_beta   90.00
_cell.angle_gamma   90.00
#
_symmetry.space_group_name_H-M   'P 1'
#
loop_
_entity.id
_entity.type
_entity.pdbx_description
1 polymer ?
#
loop_
_entity_poly.entity_id
_entity_poly.type
_entity_poly.pdbx_seq_one_letter_code
_entity_poly.pdbx_strand_id
1 'polypeptide(L)'
;TAPDNNPLTEQVALNYHSSHASLMVTLNYYHNKSEKYVTGNRNNYLHCLACMYNRYGVPQEEAAAFIKSQFTDLPADEMDALIGSAYGHNEEFDTRKLNSTQKRILQIEQHIKENYDTRYNEVLHIMEYRRRKTDTEQPEPFHILDEMMENSIWMEMNELGYSCTVKTIQNLIYSDFSITC
;
A
#
# COMPACT_ATOMS: atom_id res chain seq x y z
N THR A 1 27.82 23.62 -9.86
CA THR A 1 26.71 22.71 -10.25
C THR A 1 25.86 22.44 -9.03
N ALA A 2 24.67 23.08 -8.99
CA ALA A 2 23.67 22.83 -7.97
C ALA A 2 23.05 21.43 -8.16
N PRO A 3 22.64 20.73 -7.08
CA PRO A 3 21.91 19.48 -7.22
C PRO A 3 20.52 19.75 -7.80
N ASP A 4 20.15 19.00 -8.82
CA ASP A 4 18.81 19.01 -9.40
C ASP A 4 17.81 18.53 -8.33
N ASN A 5 17.10 19.49 -7.71
CA ASN A 5 15.90 19.19 -6.95
C ASN A 5 14.80 18.78 -7.94
N ASN A 6 14.63 17.47 -8.13
CA ASN A 6 13.56 16.93 -8.94
C ASN A 6 12.24 17.04 -8.13
N PRO A 7 11.29 17.90 -8.52
CA PRO A 7 10.04 18.09 -7.79
C PRO A 7 9.14 16.84 -7.77
N LEU A 8 9.43 15.84 -8.61
CA LEU A 8 8.69 14.57 -8.65
C LEU A 8 8.93 13.68 -7.41
N THR A 9 10.12 13.78 -6.79
CA THR A 9 10.44 13.01 -5.57
C THR A 9 9.74 13.56 -4.33
N GLU A 10 9.54 14.87 -4.24
CA GLU A 10 8.80 15.50 -3.14
C GLU A 10 7.28 15.25 -3.23
N GLN A 11 6.74 15.22 -4.44
CA GLN A 11 5.31 14.98 -4.66
C GLN A 11 4.90 13.53 -4.38
N VAL A 12 5.78 12.56 -4.64
CA VAL A 12 5.57 11.15 -4.29
C VAL A 12 5.62 10.95 -2.77
N ALA A 13 6.51 11.64 -2.05
CA ALA A 13 6.58 11.59 -0.59
C ALA A 13 5.37 12.26 0.10
N LEU A 14 4.80 13.32 -0.49
CA LEU A 14 3.61 14.02 0.04
C LEU A 14 2.32 13.20 -0.11
N ASN A 15 2.23 12.30 -1.10
CA ASN A 15 1.04 11.47 -1.33
C ASN A 15 0.89 10.29 -0.35
N TYR A 16 1.92 9.97 0.45
CA TYR A 16 1.84 8.94 1.49
C TYR A 16 0.96 9.33 2.70
N HIS A 17 0.49 10.57 2.77
CA HIS A 17 -0.46 11.06 3.77
C HIS A 17 -1.89 11.20 3.25
N SER A 18 -2.26 10.52 2.16
CA SER A 18 -3.63 10.52 1.70
C SER A 18 -4.53 9.87 2.77
N SER A 19 -5.70 10.45 2.99
CA SER A 19 -6.69 9.94 3.96
C SER A 19 -7.13 8.50 3.63
N HIS A 20 -6.89 8.02 2.40
CA HIS A 20 -7.29 6.71 1.90
C HIS A 20 -6.11 5.74 1.69
N ALA A 21 -4.88 6.11 2.05
CA ALA A 21 -3.70 5.27 1.79
C ALA A 21 -3.87 3.86 2.37
N SER A 22 -4.20 3.74 3.66
CA SER A 22 -4.42 2.44 4.31
C SER A 22 -5.61 1.67 3.74
N LEU A 23 -6.65 2.38 3.30
CA LEU A 23 -7.78 1.77 2.61
C LEU A 23 -7.35 1.17 1.27
N MET A 24 -6.56 1.90 0.47
CA MET A 24 -6.05 1.42 -0.83
C MET A 24 -5.15 0.19 -0.68
N VAL A 25 -4.24 0.19 0.31
CA VAL A 25 -3.40 -0.99 0.63
C VAL A 25 -4.27 -2.19 1.00
N THR A 26 -5.27 -1.99 1.86
CA THR A 26 -6.20 -3.05 2.28
C THR A 26 -6.98 -3.61 1.09
N LEU A 27 -7.49 -2.76 0.22
CA LEU A 27 -8.24 -3.18 -0.97
C LEU A 27 -7.32 -3.91 -1.98
N ASN A 28 -6.11 -3.42 -2.20
CA ASN A 28 -5.11 -4.08 -3.04
C ASN A 28 -4.75 -5.48 -2.50
N TYR A 29 -4.56 -5.61 -1.18
CA TYR A 29 -4.35 -6.90 -0.54
C TYR A 29 -5.48 -7.91 -0.86
N TYR A 30 -6.75 -7.48 -0.80
CA TYR A 30 -7.88 -8.35 -1.14
C TYR A 30 -7.96 -8.64 -2.63
N HIS A 31 -7.66 -7.64 -3.47
CA HIS A 31 -7.64 -7.83 -4.92
C HIS A 31 -6.60 -8.86 -5.34
N ASN A 32 -5.40 -8.80 -4.76
CA ASN A 32 -4.31 -9.76 -5.00
C ASN A 32 -4.65 -11.22 -4.63
N LYS A 33 -5.64 -11.44 -3.77
CA LYS A 33 -6.11 -12.80 -3.45
C LYS A 33 -6.94 -13.43 -4.56
N SER A 34 -7.71 -12.62 -5.28
CA SER A 34 -8.61 -13.07 -6.34
C SER A 34 -8.01 -12.96 -7.73
N GLU A 35 -7.18 -11.96 -7.97
CA GLU A 35 -6.59 -11.65 -9.25
C GLU A 35 -5.07 -11.52 -9.13
N LYS A 36 -4.35 -11.77 -10.23
CA LYS A 36 -2.89 -11.64 -10.26
C LYS A 36 -2.44 -10.62 -11.30
N TYR A 37 -1.53 -9.77 -10.88
CA TYR A 37 -0.84 -8.83 -11.77
C TYR A 37 0.26 -9.58 -12.54
N VAL A 38 -0.07 -10.06 -13.72
CA VAL A 38 0.84 -10.83 -14.59
C VAL A 38 0.74 -10.36 -16.04
N THR A 39 1.77 -10.62 -16.82
CA THR A 39 1.76 -10.32 -18.27
C THR A 39 0.51 -10.91 -18.94
N GLY A 40 -0.18 -10.09 -19.72
CA GLY A 40 -1.45 -10.44 -20.37
C GLY A 40 -2.71 -10.16 -19.55
N ASN A 41 -2.58 -9.90 -18.22
CA ASN A 41 -3.70 -9.52 -17.35
C ASN A 41 -3.54 -8.15 -16.69
N ARG A 42 -2.43 -7.43 -16.94
CA ARG A 42 -2.10 -6.16 -16.25
C ARG A 42 -3.21 -5.12 -16.35
N ASN A 43 -3.71 -4.86 -17.54
CA ASN A 43 -4.73 -3.84 -17.79
C ASN A 43 -6.05 -4.20 -17.11
N ASN A 44 -6.48 -5.45 -17.20
CA ASN A 44 -7.69 -5.92 -16.52
C ASN A 44 -7.54 -5.82 -14.99
N TYR A 45 -6.38 -6.24 -14.45
CA TYR A 45 -6.08 -6.14 -13.03
C TYR A 45 -6.19 -4.70 -12.53
N LEU A 46 -5.53 -3.74 -13.20
CA LEU A 46 -5.54 -2.33 -12.79
C LEU A 46 -6.91 -1.69 -12.97
N HIS A 47 -7.63 -2.01 -14.03
CA HIS A 47 -9.01 -1.54 -14.22
C HIS A 47 -9.93 -2.04 -13.09
N CYS A 48 -9.89 -3.32 -12.77
CA CYS A 48 -10.68 -3.88 -11.67
C CYS A 48 -10.31 -3.29 -10.31
N LEU A 49 -9.01 -3.05 -10.05
CA LEU A 49 -8.54 -2.39 -8.84
C LEU A 49 -9.04 -0.94 -8.76
N ALA A 50 -9.00 -0.18 -9.85
CA ALA A 50 -9.53 1.18 -9.92
C ALA A 50 -11.06 1.21 -9.72
N CYS A 51 -11.80 0.26 -10.31
CA CYS A 51 -13.24 0.09 -10.05
C CYS A 51 -13.52 -0.19 -8.56
N MET A 52 -12.67 -0.99 -7.92
CA MET A 52 -12.79 -1.25 -6.49
C MET A 52 -12.59 0.05 -5.69
N TYR A 53 -11.55 0.81 -5.98
CA TYR A 53 -11.30 2.10 -5.33
C TYR A 53 -12.48 3.06 -5.50
N ASN A 54 -13.02 3.19 -6.70
CA ASN A 54 -14.21 4.01 -6.97
C ASN A 54 -15.40 3.58 -6.06
N ARG A 55 -15.71 2.29 -6.01
CA ARG A 55 -16.82 1.76 -5.20
C ARG A 55 -16.66 1.95 -3.70
N TYR A 56 -15.42 2.02 -3.21
CA TYR A 56 -15.12 2.25 -1.79
C TYR A 56 -14.85 3.73 -1.44
N GLY A 57 -15.11 4.65 -2.37
CA GLY A 57 -15.08 6.10 -2.13
C GLY A 57 -13.68 6.71 -2.13
N VAL A 58 -12.68 6.05 -2.72
CA VAL A 58 -11.36 6.65 -2.92
C VAL A 58 -11.45 7.67 -4.06
N PRO A 59 -11.00 8.94 -3.88
CA PRO A 59 -10.96 9.91 -4.96
C PRO A 59 -10.07 9.45 -6.13
N GLN A 60 -10.47 9.76 -7.37
CA GLN A 60 -9.74 9.35 -8.57
C GLN A 60 -8.27 9.76 -8.56
N GLU A 61 -7.97 10.98 -8.10
CA GLU A 61 -6.61 11.50 -8.03
C GLU A 61 -5.73 10.69 -7.08
N GLU A 62 -6.26 10.33 -5.90
CA GLU A 62 -5.54 9.51 -4.92
C GLU A 62 -5.32 8.08 -5.45
N ALA A 63 -6.35 7.48 -6.08
CA ALA A 63 -6.26 6.18 -6.72
C ALA A 63 -5.21 6.16 -7.84
N ALA A 64 -5.20 7.20 -8.70
CA ALA A 64 -4.23 7.32 -9.78
C ALA A 64 -2.80 7.46 -9.25
N ALA A 65 -2.58 8.31 -8.26
CA ALA A 65 -1.27 8.47 -7.62
C ALA A 65 -0.77 7.14 -7.02
N PHE A 66 -1.63 6.45 -6.29
CA PHE A 66 -1.29 5.16 -5.68
C PHE A 66 -0.97 4.09 -6.74
N ILE A 67 -1.84 3.88 -7.73
CA ILE A 67 -1.64 2.88 -8.79
C ILE A 67 -0.33 3.15 -9.54
N LYS A 68 -0.06 4.39 -9.94
CA LYS A 68 1.17 4.76 -10.66
C LYS A 68 2.43 4.56 -9.81
N SER A 69 2.34 4.72 -8.48
CA SER A 69 3.48 4.49 -7.59
C SER A 69 3.78 3.00 -7.41
N GLN A 70 2.77 2.14 -7.51
CA GLN A 70 2.89 0.70 -7.28
C GLN A 70 3.20 -0.10 -8.56
N PHE A 71 2.72 0.38 -9.71
CA PHE A 71 2.80 -0.34 -10.98
C PHE A 71 3.50 0.54 -12.02
N THR A 72 4.81 0.34 -12.17
CA THR A 72 5.67 1.21 -13.00
C THR A 72 5.96 0.67 -14.39
N ASP A 73 5.45 -0.50 -14.72
CA ASP A 73 5.74 -1.25 -15.96
C ASP A 73 4.72 -1.02 -17.09
N LEU A 74 3.76 -0.11 -16.87
CA LEU A 74 2.82 0.37 -17.89
C LEU A 74 3.01 1.87 -18.14
N PRO A 75 2.79 2.34 -19.40
CA PRO A 75 2.79 3.76 -19.71
C PRO A 75 1.76 4.55 -18.90
N ALA A 76 2.12 5.76 -18.49
CA ALA A 76 1.27 6.59 -17.64
C ALA A 76 -0.07 6.95 -18.30
N ASP A 77 -0.07 7.20 -19.59
CA ASP A 77 -1.27 7.49 -20.39
C ASP A 77 -2.23 6.29 -20.47
N GLU A 78 -1.69 5.08 -20.59
CA GLU A 78 -2.48 3.85 -20.55
C GLU A 78 -3.12 3.67 -19.16
N MET A 79 -2.37 3.88 -18.09
CA MET A 79 -2.91 3.84 -16.72
C MET A 79 -4.00 4.90 -16.51
N ASP A 80 -3.80 6.13 -17.00
CA ASP A 80 -4.79 7.18 -16.90
C ASP A 80 -6.09 6.84 -17.63
N ALA A 81 -6.00 6.22 -18.80
CA ALA A 81 -7.17 5.75 -19.54
C ALA A 81 -7.94 4.65 -18.79
N LEU A 82 -7.24 3.67 -18.22
CA LEU A 82 -7.84 2.60 -17.41
C LEU A 82 -8.55 3.15 -16.17
N ILE A 83 -7.89 4.04 -15.43
CA ILE A 83 -8.43 4.67 -14.23
C ILE A 83 -9.63 5.56 -14.59
N GLY A 84 -9.49 6.39 -15.63
CA GLY A 84 -10.58 7.25 -16.11
C GLY A 84 -11.81 6.45 -16.53
N SER A 85 -11.62 5.29 -17.19
CA SER A 85 -12.71 4.37 -17.53
C SER A 85 -13.41 3.82 -16.28
N ALA A 86 -12.66 3.41 -15.26
CA ALA A 86 -13.21 2.89 -13.99
C ALA A 86 -14.02 3.95 -13.23
N TYR A 87 -13.56 5.19 -13.23
CA TYR A 87 -14.21 6.32 -12.56
C TYR A 87 -15.31 6.99 -13.41
N GLY A 88 -15.43 6.64 -14.69
CA GLY A 88 -16.54 7.06 -15.53
C GLY A 88 -17.91 6.57 -15.02
N HIS A 89 -17.93 5.56 -14.16
CA HIS A 89 -19.12 5.04 -13.46
C HIS A 89 -19.37 5.80 -12.15
N ASN A 90 -19.72 7.08 -12.24
CA ASN A 90 -19.93 7.96 -11.07
C ASN A 90 -21.02 7.46 -10.11
N GLU A 91 -22.01 6.74 -10.61
CA GLU A 91 -23.10 6.14 -9.83
C GLU A 91 -22.60 5.05 -8.87
N GLU A 92 -21.44 4.49 -9.11
CA GLU A 92 -20.82 3.47 -8.26
C GLU A 92 -19.96 4.05 -7.15
N PHE A 93 -19.67 5.35 -7.16
CA PHE A 93 -18.79 5.98 -6.18
C PHE A 93 -19.33 5.86 -4.75
N ASP A 94 -18.51 5.37 -3.83
CA ASP A 94 -18.78 5.17 -2.39
C ASP A 94 -20.03 4.30 -2.09
N THR A 95 -20.36 3.39 -3.00
CA THR A 95 -21.52 2.49 -2.83
C THR A 95 -21.22 1.26 -1.97
N ARG A 96 -19.93 0.96 -1.70
CA ARG A 96 -19.51 -0.19 -0.89
C ARG A 96 -18.86 0.23 0.42
N LYS A 97 -19.03 -0.61 1.44
CA LYS A 97 -18.39 -0.44 2.75
C LYS A 97 -17.63 -1.71 3.12
N LEU A 98 -16.52 -1.53 3.83
CA LEU A 98 -15.74 -2.64 4.36
C LEU A 98 -16.57 -3.50 5.31
N ASN A 99 -16.49 -4.81 5.15
CA ASN A 99 -17.02 -5.76 6.12
C ASN A 99 -16.09 -5.84 7.36
N SER A 100 -16.50 -6.60 8.38
CA SER A 100 -15.75 -6.71 9.65
C SER A 100 -14.32 -7.23 9.47
N THR A 101 -14.14 -8.20 8.58
CA THR A 101 -12.80 -8.76 8.28
C THR A 101 -11.91 -7.75 7.57
N GLN A 102 -12.44 -7.03 6.60
CA GLN A 102 -11.72 -5.97 5.89
C GLN A 102 -11.35 -4.81 6.82
N LYS A 103 -12.28 -4.40 7.71
CA LYS A 103 -12.00 -3.38 8.74
C LYS A 103 -10.86 -3.78 9.67
N ARG A 104 -10.81 -5.05 10.07
CA ARG A 104 -9.72 -5.56 10.89
C ARG A 104 -8.37 -5.49 10.17
N ILE A 105 -8.31 -5.86 8.88
CA ILE A 105 -7.08 -5.74 8.08
C ILE A 105 -6.66 -4.28 7.94
N LEU A 106 -7.60 -3.37 7.71
CA LEU A 106 -7.32 -1.94 7.69
C LEU A 106 -6.72 -1.44 9.01
N GLN A 107 -7.26 -1.87 10.15
CA GLN A 107 -6.74 -1.49 11.46
C GLN A 107 -5.33 -2.03 11.71
N ILE A 108 -5.04 -3.26 11.29
CA ILE A 108 -3.69 -3.85 11.38
C ILE A 108 -2.71 -3.06 10.52
N GLU A 109 -3.08 -2.75 9.29
CA GLU A 109 -2.25 -1.97 8.37
C GLU A 109 -1.97 -0.56 8.92
N GLN A 110 -2.99 0.13 9.42
CA GLN A 110 -2.84 1.43 10.07
C GLN A 110 -1.89 1.36 11.27
N HIS A 111 -2.05 0.35 12.14
CA HIS A 111 -1.16 0.17 13.28
C HIS A 111 0.30 -0.05 12.86
N ILE A 112 0.54 -0.86 11.82
CA ILE A 112 1.90 -1.08 11.29
C ILE A 112 2.48 0.25 10.81
N LYS A 113 1.75 1.02 10.02
CA LYS A 113 2.22 2.32 9.48
C LYS A 113 2.43 3.38 10.55
N GLU A 114 1.64 3.38 11.60
CA GLU A 114 1.79 4.34 12.72
C GLU A 114 3.00 4.03 13.59
N ASN A 115 3.37 2.77 13.75
CA ASN A 115 4.40 2.33 14.69
C ASN A 115 5.73 1.94 14.05
N TYR A 116 5.75 1.68 12.75
CA TYR A 116 6.94 1.20 12.04
C TYR A 116 7.18 1.99 10.76
N ASP A 117 8.44 2.34 10.50
CA ASP A 117 8.92 2.72 9.19
C ASP A 117 9.49 1.46 8.53
N THR A 118 9.08 1.20 7.30
CA THR A 118 9.59 0.09 6.50
C THR A 118 10.19 0.61 5.20
N ARG A 119 11.23 -0.02 4.70
CA ARG A 119 11.82 0.29 3.40
C ARG A 119 12.41 -0.96 2.76
N TYR A 120 12.48 -0.96 1.44
CA TYR A 120 13.23 -1.96 0.69
C TYR A 120 14.65 -1.48 0.41
N ASN A 121 15.65 -2.30 0.77
CA ASN A 121 17.05 -2.03 0.46
C ASN A 121 17.39 -2.69 -0.87
N GLU A 122 17.47 -1.89 -1.94
CA GLU A 122 17.71 -2.37 -3.30
C GLU A 122 19.09 -2.99 -3.48
N VAL A 123 20.08 -2.59 -2.67
CA VAL A 123 21.46 -3.10 -2.77
C VAL A 123 21.55 -4.50 -2.18
N LEU A 124 20.89 -4.73 -1.05
CA LEU A 124 20.93 -6.02 -0.35
C LEU A 124 19.75 -6.92 -0.69
N HIS A 125 18.75 -6.41 -1.44
CA HIS A 125 17.49 -7.10 -1.76
C HIS A 125 16.75 -7.61 -0.53
N ILE A 126 16.69 -6.79 0.53
CA ILE A 126 16.03 -7.11 1.80
C ILE A 126 15.08 -6.01 2.22
N MET A 127 14.08 -6.39 3.01
CA MET A 127 13.25 -5.44 3.74
C MET A 127 13.94 -5.02 5.03
N GLU A 128 13.85 -3.74 5.34
CA GLU A 128 14.34 -3.15 6.57
C GLU A 128 13.19 -2.44 7.28
N TYR A 129 13.28 -2.39 8.61
CA TYR A 129 12.31 -1.72 9.46
C TYR A 129 13.00 -0.92 10.58
N ARG A 130 12.26 0.01 11.16
CA ARG A 130 12.56 0.59 12.49
C ARG A 130 11.26 0.96 13.18
N ARG A 131 11.24 0.97 14.53
CA ARG A 131 10.12 1.56 15.25
C ARG A 131 10.13 3.07 15.09
N ARG A 132 8.95 3.65 14.89
CA ARG A 132 8.76 5.10 14.97
C ARG A 132 8.83 5.51 16.42
N LYS A 133 9.67 6.50 16.73
CA LYS A 133 9.74 7.13 18.04
C LYS A 133 8.95 8.42 18.05
N THR A 134 8.49 8.84 19.23
CA THR A 134 7.90 10.16 19.43
C THR A 134 8.96 11.25 19.23
N ASP A 135 8.53 12.44 18.82
CA ASP A 135 9.30 13.58 18.27
C ASP A 135 10.55 14.07 19.06
N THR A 136 10.87 13.49 20.20
CA THR A 136 11.97 13.94 21.07
C THR A 136 13.23 13.08 21.02
N GLU A 137 13.20 11.94 20.35
CA GLU A 137 14.35 11.01 20.30
C GLU A 137 14.91 10.87 18.88
N GLN A 138 16.22 10.70 18.79
CA GLN A 138 16.83 10.39 17.49
C GLN A 138 16.25 9.09 16.94
N PRO A 139 15.94 9.03 15.62
CA PRO A 139 15.39 7.83 15.02
C PRO A 139 16.37 6.66 15.16
N GLU A 140 15.84 5.50 15.49
CA GLU A 140 16.63 4.26 15.49
C GLU A 140 17.19 3.94 14.09
N PRO A 141 18.33 3.25 14.01
CA PRO A 141 18.79 2.73 12.72
C PRO A 141 17.78 1.72 12.17
N PHE A 142 17.78 1.54 10.85
CA PHE A 142 17.03 0.48 10.23
C PHE A 142 17.66 -0.88 10.52
N HIS A 143 16.82 -1.88 10.79
CA HIS A 143 17.17 -3.27 11.02
C HIS A 143 16.57 -4.15 9.94
N ILE A 144 17.16 -5.31 9.70
CA ILE A 144 16.60 -6.29 8.76
C ILE A 144 15.24 -6.77 9.28
N LEU A 145 14.24 -6.76 8.42
CA LEU A 145 12.95 -7.37 8.69
C LEU A 145 13.07 -8.87 8.46
N ASP A 146 13.26 -9.61 9.53
CA ASP A 146 13.40 -11.06 9.53
C ASP A 146 12.15 -11.76 10.13
N GLU A 147 12.14 -13.08 10.07
CA GLU A 147 11.04 -13.89 10.60
C GLU A 147 10.77 -13.62 12.09
N MET A 148 11.81 -13.32 12.88
CA MET A 148 11.66 -13.03 14.31
C MET A 148 10.89 -11.71 14.51
N MET A 149 11.18 -10.70 13.70
CA MET A 149 10.47 -9.43 13.77
C MET A 149 9.04 -9.54 13.25
N GLU A 150 8.81 -10.27 12.17
CA GLU A 150 7.45 -10.56 11.65
C GLU A 150 6.59 -11.24 12.71
N ASN A 151 7.15 -12.21 13.43
CA ASN A 151 6.49 -12.88 14.57
C ASN A 151 6.24 -11.91 15.74
N SER A 152 7.16 -11.00 16.02
CA SER A 152 6.98 -9.98 17.07
C SER A 152 5.82 -9.04 16.77
N ILE A 153 5.72 -8.56 15.53
CA ILE A 153 4.58 -7.74 15.08
C ILE A 153 3.28 -8.54 15.16
N TRP A 154 3.29 -9.81 14.75
CA TRP A 154 2.12 -10.68 14.86
C TRP A 154 1.67 -10.87 16.32
N MET A 155 2.59 -11.07 17.26
CA MET A 155 2.27 -11.17 18.68
C MET A 155 1.65 -9.88 19.20
N GLU A 156 2.22 -8.73 18.88
CA GLU A 156 1.70 -7.41 19.23
C GLU A 156 0.26 -7.22 18.72
N MET A 157 -0.02 -7.61 17.47
CA MET A 157 -1.38 -7.54 16.91
C MET A 157 -2.37 -8.41 17.69
N ASN A 158 -1.98 -9.63 18.06
CA ASN A 158 -2.86 -10.52 18.83
C ASN A 158 -3.09 -10.01 20.27
N GLU A 159 -2.08 -9.41 20.92
CA GLU A 159 -2.23 -8.75 22.22
C GLU A 159 -3.22 -7.58 22.17
N LEU A 160 -3.25 -6.84 21.07
CA LEU A 160 -4.21 -5.77 20.80
C LEU A 160 -5.61 -6.30 20.40
N GLY A 161 -5.79 -7.61 20.32
CA GLY A 161 -7.07 -8.23 19.97
C GLY A 161 -7.32 -8.39 18.47
N TYR A 162 -6.33 -8.13 17.62
CA TYR A 162 -6.44 -8.35 16.18
C TYR A 162 -6.05 -9.78 15.81
N SER A 163 -7.02 -10.67 15.65
CA SER A 163 -6.76 -12.02 15.17
C SER A 163 -6.28 -12.01 13.70
N CYS A 164 -5.02 -12.32 13.50
CA CYS A 164 -4.38 -12.41 12.18
C CYS A 164 -3.32 -13.53 12.15
N THR A 165 -2.74 -13.80 10.99
CA THR A 165 -1.61 -14.73 10.83
C THR A 165 -0.33 -13.95 10.51
N VAL A 166 0.84 -14.54 10.76
CA VAL A 166 2.13 -13.98 10.34
C VAL A 166 2.12 -13.67 8.83
N LYS A 167 1.53 -14.57 8.02
CA LYS A 167 1.38 -14.34 6.58
C LYS A 167 0.56 -13.09 6.23
N THR A 168 -0.42 -12.73 7.06
CA THR A 168 -1.17 -11.47 6.90
C THR A 168 -0.25 -10.27 7.11
N ILE A 169 0.57 -10.28 8.16
CA ILE A 169 1.55 -9.23 8.45
C ILE A 169 2.54 -9.09 7.29
N GLN A 170 3.14 -10.19 6.85
CA GLN A 170 4.04 -10.21 5.69
C GLN A 170 3.40 -9.56 4.47
N ASN A 171 2.21 -10.02 4.08
CA ASN A 171 1.53 -9.52 2.89
C ASN A 171 1.19 -8.02 2.98
N LEU A 172 0.88 -7.49 4.16
CA LEU A 172 0.63 -6.07 4.35
C LEU A 172 1.92 -5.24 4.25
N ILE A 173 2.99 -5.68 4.90
CA ILE A 173 4.28 -4.99 4.85
C ILE A 173 4.84 -4.99 3.41
N TYR A 174 4.82 -6.15 2.74
CA TYR A 174 5.38 -6.28 1.39
C TYR A 174 4.48 -5.71 0.29
N SER A 175 3.18 -5.45 0.55
CA SER A 175 2.28 -4.86 -0.44
C SER A 175 2.59 -3.41 -0.78
N ASP A 176 3.26 -2.68 0.12
CA ASP A 176 3.71 -1.30 -0.12
C ASP A 176 4.93 -1.23 -1.06
N PHE A 177 5.61 -2.35 -1.24
CA PHE A 177 6.76 -2.47 -2.10
C PHE A 177 6.38 -3.47 -3.19
N SER A 178 6.10 -2.98 -4.41
CA SER A 178 5.85 -3.82 -5.59
C SER A 178 7.10 -4.63 -5.93
N ILE A 179 7.45 -5.56 -5.03
CA ILE A 179 8.52 -6.52 -5.27
C ILE A 179 7.91 -7.57 -6.19
N THR A 180 8.06 -7.34 -7.48
CA THR A 180 7.89 -8.39 -8.48
C THR A 180 8.99 -9.41 -8.26
N CYS A 181 8.65 -10.50 -7.55
CA CYS A 181 9.44 -11.72 -7.59
C CYS A 181 9.26 -12.43 -8.90
#